data_14d8e91e38bc3d80979f9959af29030a
#
_entry.id   14d8e91e38bc3d80979f9959af29030a
#
_cell.length_a   1.000
_cell.length_b   1.000
_cell.length_c   1.000
_cell.angle_alpha   90.00
_cell.angle_beta   90.00
_cell.angle_gamma   90.00
#
_symmetry.space_group_name_H-M   'P 1'
#
loop_
_entity.id
_entity.type
_entity.pdbx_description
1 polymer ?
#
loop_
_entity_poly.entity_id
_entity_poly.type
_entity_poly.pdbx_seq_one_letter_code
_entity_poly.pdbx_strand_id
1 'polypeptide(L)'
;STIILCGCTKSQEQYSKKITNVVEQYNNGDISYDEASSELSAMYNNADSEMKTKIDEEQVLLDKLKESKDAFESAKNASNVNNYKLSIKSYADVIAEDTNYEKAQQAIVDDGNKYLEEVHKLGETYISEDKYAKAISAYKDSKDVYDDGSADTWIADTESQYKQNVEAQIEKCVSDGDYQTAIIDYNELYDYFKDETYTVKIAELENEWVNKVVAESEQYLSNGDYQNAKKVLNPALGRIKDDEELKAQ
;
A
#
# COMPACT_ATOMS: atom_id res chain seq x y z
N SER A 1 45.00 52.95 6.63
CA SER A 1 43.59 52.70 6.98
C SER A 1 43.09 51.28 6.66
N THR A 2 43.98 50.34 6.32
CA THR A 2 43.61 48.98 5.81
C THR A 2 43.63 47.88 6.91
N ILE A 3 44.09 48.18 8.11
CA ILE A 3 44.28 47.20 9.21
C ILE A 3 43.04 47.02 10.06
N ILE A 4 42.12 47.98 10.11
CA ILE A 4 40.92 47.92 10.96
C ILE A 4 39.83 47.01 10.37
N LEU A 5 39.71 46.93 9.05
CA LEU A 5 38.74 46.05 8.36
C LEU A 5 39.06 44.56 8.52
N CYS A 6 40.32 44.17 8.58
CA CYS A 6 40.74 42.78 8.68
C CYS A 6 40.53 42.19 10.11
N GLY A 7 40.53 43.00 11.14
CA GLY A 7 40.25 42.61 12.54
C GLY A 7 38.77 42.36 12.81
N CYS A 8 37.90 43.19 12.26
CA CYS A 8 36.44 43.02 12.42
C CYS A 8 35.92 41.76 11.68
N THR A 9 36.40 41.47 10.48
CA THR A 9 35.96 40.28 9.73
C THR A 9 36.41 38.97 10.38
N LYS A 10 37.62 38.88 10.98
CA LYS A 10 38.06 37.72 11.75
C LYS A 10 37.26 37.51 13.02
N SER A 11 36.87 38.58 13.72
CA SER A 11 36.05 38.50 14.92
C SER A 11 34.61 38.02 14.61
N GLN A 12 34.02 38.50 13.53
CA GLN A 12 32.70 38.08 13.07
C GLN A 12 32.69 36.61 12.62
N GLU A 13 33.70 36.19 11.89
CA GLU A 13 33.86 34.79 11.46
C GLU A 13 34.00 33.84 12.67
N GLN A 14 34.78 34.19 13.68
CA GLN A 14 34.93 33.40 14.91
C GLN A 14 33.62 33.34 15.69
N TYR A 15 32.88 34.43 15.73
CA TYR A 15 31.57 34.47 16.43
C TYR A 15 30.52 33.59 15.70
N SER A 16 30.48 33.69 14.37
CA SER A 16 29.63 32.85 13.54
C SER A 16 29.94 31.36 13.73
N LYS A 17 31.21 30.96 13.80
CA LYS A 17 31.61 29.58 14.09
C LYS A 17 31.17 29.12 15.49
N LYS A 18 31.19 29.98 16.48
CA LYS A 18 30.70 29.65 17.82
C LYS A 18 29.19 29.36 17.83
N ILE A 19 28.41 30.15 17.08
CA ILE A 19 26.95 29.94 16.97
C ILE A 19 26.67 28.56 16.35
N THR A 20 27.29 28.24 15.20
CA THR A 20 27.13 26.93 14.54
C THR A 20 27.60 25.78 15.44
N ASN A 21 28.71 25.95 16.16
CA ASN A 21 29.25 24.91 17.06
C ASN A 21 28.29 24.54 18.19
N VAL A 22 27.46 25.45 18.67
CA VAL A 22 26.43 25.12 19.69
C VAL A 22 25.44 24.08 19.16
N VAL A 23 24.95 24.27 17.94
CA VAL A 23 24.02 23.33 17.29
C VAL A 23 24.70 22.01 16.96
N GLU A 24 25.97 22.05 16.50
CA GLU A 24 26.77 20.83 16.28
C GLU A 24 26.97 20.01 17.57
N GLN A 25 27.27 20.66 18.71
CA GLN A 25 27.38 19.99 20.01
C GLN A 25 26.09 19.31 20.42
N TYR A 26 24.94 19.96 20.23
CA TYR A 26 23.64 19.32 20.45
C TYR A 26 23.45 18.13 19.51
N ASN A 27 23.72 18.31 18.23
CA ASN A 27 23.56 17.25 17.22
C ASN A 27 24.42 16.02 17.53
N ASN A 28 25.62 16.24 18.08
CA ASN A 28 26.53 15.18 18.53
C ASN A 28 26.14 14.56 19.87
N GLY A 29 25.23 15.18 20.62
CA GLY A 29 24.81 14.72 21.94
C GLY A 29 25.71 15.18 23.08
N ASP A 30 26.59 16.17 22.84
CA ASP A 30 27.53 16.71 23.85
C ASP A 30 26.83 17.62 24.87
N ILE A 31 25.76 18.30 24.43
CA ILE A 31 24.91 19.16 25.27
C ILE A 31 23.43 18.85 24.99
N SER A 32 22.59 19.21 25.97
CA SER A 32 21.13 19.10 25.83
C SER A 32 20.54 20.20 24.95
N TYR A 33 19.29 20.01 24.50
CA TYR A 33 18.54 21.05 23.78
C TYR A 33 18.41 22.34 24.60
N ASP A 34 18.11 22.22 25.89
CA ASP A 34 17.93 23.37 26.79
C ASP A 34 19.24 24.16 26.98
N GLU A 35 20.37 23.46 27.09
CA GLU A 35 21.71 24.08 27.15
C GLU A 35 22.01 24.82 25.84
N ALA A 36 21.82 24.17 24.67
CA ALA A 36 22.07 24.76 23.36
C ALA A 36 21.18 26.01 23.13
N SER A 37 19.87 25.92 23.41
CA SER A 37 18.95 27.06 23.27
C SER A 37 19.29 28.22 24.22
N SER A 38 19.72 27.90 25.45
CA SER A 38 20.16 28.90 26.42
C SER A 38 21.43 29.61 25.97
N GLU A 39 22.41 28.88 25.40
CA GLU A 39 23.64 29.46 24.86
C GLU A 39 23.37 30.36 23.66
N LEU A 40 22.51 29.95 22.70
CA LEU A 40 22.11 30.78 21.57
C LEU A 40 21.40 32.07 22.04
N SER A 41 20.51 31.96 23.05
CA SER A 41 19.83 33.11 23.63
C SER A 41 20.79 34.09 24.32
N ALA A 42 21.81 33.59 25.02
CA ALA A 42 22.83 34.41 25.64
C ALA A 42 23.71 35.11 24.61
N MET A 43 24.02 34.47 23.50
CA MET A 43 24.74 35.07 22.38
C MET A 43 23.94 36.16 21.70
N TYR A 44 22.61 36.00 21.54
CA TYR A 44 21.72 36.95 20.89
C TYR A 44 21.75 38.32 21.51
N ASN A 45 21.82 38.42 22.83
CA ASN A 45 21.82 39.68 23.56
C ASN A 45 23.02 40.61 23.24
N ASN A 46 24.14 40.03 22.81
CA ASN A 46 25.39 40.74 22.51
C ASN A 46 25.73 40.78 21.01
N ALA A 47 24.83 40.24 20.16
CA ALA A 47 25.05 40.12 18.74
C ALA A 47 24.64 41.38 17.97
N ASP A 48 25.33 41.69 16.89
CA ASP A 48 24.88 42.64 15.88
C ASP A 48 23.72 42.07 15.03
N SER A 49 23.19 42.84 14.10
CA SER A 49 22.02 42.46 13.30
C SER A 49 22.27 41.21 12.43
N GLU A 50 23.48 41.07 11.88
CA GLU A 50 23.86 39.92 11.05
C GLU A 50 23.96 38.66 11.90
N MET A 51 24.62 38.73 13.04
CA MET A 51 24.76 37.61 13.96
C MET A 51 23.43 37.21 14.59
N LYS A 52 22.51 38.18 14.85
CA LYS A 52 21.14 37.86 15.31
C LYS A 52 20.39 37.01 14.28
N THR A 53 20.46 37.36 12.99
CA THR A 53 19.86 36.59 11.93
C THR A 53 20.42 35.15 11.89
N LYS A 54 21.76 35.02 12.02
CA LYS A 54 22.37 33.69 12.06
C LYS A 54 21.95 32.88 13.31
N ILE A 55 21.82 33.50 14.46
CA ILE A 55 21.35 32.83 15.68
C ILE A 55 19.89 32.36 15.46
N ASP A 56 19.02 33.17 14.86
CA ASP A 56 17.64 32.79 14.57
C ASP A 56 17.59 31.59 13.60
N GLU A 57 18.43 31.56 12.58
CA GLU A 57 18.53 30.42 11.63
C GLU A 57 19.01 29.15 12.34
N GLU A 58 20.03 29.25 13.18
CA GLU A 58 20.56 28.12 13.94
C GLU A 58 19.59 27.64 15.05
N GLN A 59 18.78 28.53 15.64
CA GLN A 59 17.72 28.12 16.55
C GLN A 59 16.63 27.30 15.80
N VAL A 60 16.26 27.73 14.57
CA VAL A 60 15.35 26.96 13.73
C VAL A 60 15.91 25.56 13.40
N LEU A 61 17.21 25.47 13.12
CA LEU A 61 17.87 24.18 12.89
C LEU A 61 17.90 23.33 14.15
N LEU A 62 18.20 23.93 15.31
CA LEU A 62 18.19 23.28 16.61
C LEU A 62 16.80 22.65 16.92
N ASP A 63 15.73 23.42 16.67
CA ASP A 63 14.36 22.95 16.87
C ASP A 63 14.02 21.76 15.97
N LYS A 64 14.40 21.82 14.69
CA LYS A 64 14.23 20.72 13.73
C LYS A 64 15.04 19.48 14.13
N LEU A 65 16.27 19.66 14.60
CA LEU A 65 17.10 18.57 15.09
C LEU A 65 16.49 17.91 16.33
N LYS A 66 15.85 18.71 17.21
CA LYS A 66 15.13 18.15 18.35
C LYS A 66 13.96 17.27 17.91
N GLU A 67 13.12 17.76 17.02
CA GLU A 67 12.00 16.99 16.44
C GLU A 67 12.51 15.70 15.76
N SER A 68 13.61 15.81 15.02
CA SER A 68 14.26 14.68 14.34
C SER A 68 14.75 13.60 15.32
N LYS A 69 15.42 14.01 16.41
CA LYS A 69 15.89 13.06 17.44
C LYS A 69 14.74 12.42 18.20
N ASP A 70 13.68 13.18 18.48
CA ASP A 70 12.46 12.67 19.10
C ASP A 70 11.77 11.64 18.16
N ALA A 71 11.75 11.90 16.86
CA ALA A 71 11.24 10.98 15.85
C ALA A 71 12.08 9.69 15.79
N PHE A 72 13.41 9.80 15.82
CA PHE A 72 14.31 8.65 15.85
C PHE A 72 14.08 7.73 17.07
N GLU A 73 13.97 8.30 18.26
CA GLU A 73 13.69 7.52 19.47
C GLU A 73 12.27 6.92 19.47
N SER A 74 11.29 7.65 18.97
CA SER A 74 9.91 7.14 18.76
C SER A 74 9.90 5.95 17.81
N ALA A 75 10.64 6.04 16.71
CA ALA A 75 10.78 4.97 15.72
C ALA A 75 11.42 3.72 16.34
N LYS A 76 12.50 3.86 17.10
CA LYS A 76 13.15 2.75 17.82
C LYS A 76 12.17 2.04 18.77
N ASN A 77 11.41 2.82 19.52
CA ASN A 77 10.43 2.26 20.45
C ASN A 77 9.33 1.49 19.69
N ALA A 78 8.86 2.00 18.55
CA ALA A 78 7.90 1.32 17.70
C ALA A 78 8.47 0.02 17.11
N SER A 79 9.71 0.05 16.61
CA SER A 79 10.42 -1.13 16.10
C SER A 79 10.58 -2.23 17.17
N ASN A 80 10.94 -1.85 18.40
CA ASN A 80 11.13 -2.78 19.52
C ASN A 80 9.85 -3.54 19.90
N VAL A 81 8.67 -3.01 19.57
CA VAL A 81 7.37 -3.67 19.79
C VAL A 81 6.77 -4.21 18.51
N ASN A 82 7.57 -4.34 17.45
CA ASN A 82 7.17 -4.83 16.13
C ASN A 82 6.08 -3.98 15.43
N ASN A 83 5.92 -2.72 15.82
CA ASN A 83 5.05 -1.78 15.11
C ASN A 83 5.82 -1.14 13.95
N TYR A 84 6.12 -1.96 12.93
CA TYR A 84 6.98 -1.56 11.82
C TYR A 84 6.39 -0.42 10.98
N LYS A 85 5.06 -0.38 10.82
CA LYS A 85 4.39 0.72 10.12
C LYS A 85 4.65 2.08 10.78
N LEU A 86 4.55 2.15 12.10
CA LEU A 86 4.83 3.38 12.85
C LEU A 86 6.33 3.68 12.86
N SER A 87 7.17 2.66 13.01
CA SER A 87 8.62 2.79 13.02
C SER A 87 9.12 3.41 11.70
N ILE A 88 8.73 2.85 10.55
CA ILE A 88 9.11 3.33 9.23
C ILE A 88 8.70 4.80 9.04
N LYS A 89 7.45 5.13 9.40
CA LYS A 89 6.95 6.50 9.32
C LYS A 89 7.77 7.47 10.19
N SER A 90 8.07 7.08 11.43
CA SER A 90 8.81 7.95 12.34
C SER A 90 10.29 8.09 11.94
N TYR A 91 10.93 7.04 11.43
CA TYR A 91 12.28 7.15 10.87
C TYR A 91 12.34 8.06 9.64
N ALA A 92 11.28 8.12 8.84
CA ALA A 92 11.21 9.00 7.69
C ALA A 92 11.17 10.51 8.07
N ASP A 93 10.81 10.84 9.30
CA ASP A 93 10.82 12.20 9.84
C ASP A 93 12.22 12.63 10.33
N VAL A 94 13.22 11.73 10.31
CA VAL A 94 14.61 12.07 10.66
C VAL A 94 15.27 12.83 9.52
N ILE A 95 15.72 14.06 9.80
CA ILE A 95 16.28 14.96 8.78
C ILE A 95 17.74 14.65 8.47
N ALA A 96 18.19 15.05 7.26
CA ALA A 96 19.52 14.76 6.75
C ALA A 96 20.66 15.37 7.60
N GLU A 97 20.39 16.48 8.28
CA GLU A 97 21.33 17.15 9.18
C GLU A 97 21.54 16.41 10.51
N ASP A 98 20.64 15.50 10.89
CA ASP A 98 20.76 14.70 12.12
C ASP A 98 21.87 13.64 11.98
N THR A 99 22.71 13.55 13.00
CA THR A 99 23.75 12.49 13.10
C THR A 99 23.19 11.06 13.09
N ASN A 100 21.87 10.89 13.32
CA ASN A 100 21.18 9.61 13.23
C ASN A 100 20.59 9.30 11.85
N TYR A 101 20.69 10.22 10.88
CA TYR A 101 20.03 10.08 9.59
C TYR A 101 20.35 8.77 8.87
N GLU A 102 21.64 8.45 8.70
CA GLU A 102 22.07 7.21 8.04
C GLU A 102 21.54 5.95 8.77
N LYS A 103 21.51 6.00 10.10
CA LYS A 103 20.94 4.90 10.91
C LYS A 103 19.43 4.77 10.69
N ALA A 104 18.73 5.90 10.59
CA ALA A 104 17.31 5.92 10.31
C ALA A 104 17.01 5.35 8.92
N GLN A 105 17.78 5.72 7.90
CA GLN A 105 17.61 5.19 6.55
C GLN A 105 17.82 3.66 6.50
N GLN A 106 18.84 3.14 7.19
CA GLN A 106 19.06 1.71 7.28
C GLN A 106 17.93 1.01 8.05
N ALA A 107 17.45 1.61 9.14
CA ALA A 107 16.35 1.05 9.93
C ALA A 107 15.01 1.02 9.16
N ILE A 108 14.76 2.00 8.26
CA ILE A 108 13.60 1.97 7.35
C ILE A 108 13.66 0.72 6.47
N VAL A 109 14.83 0.38 5.92
CA VAL A 109 14.99 -0.83 5.11
C VAL A 109 14.78 -2.10 5.94
N ASP A 110 15.40 -2.15 7.11
CA ASP A 110 15.34 -3.34 7.98
C ASP A 110 13.91 -3.60 8.48
N ASP A 111 13.21 -2.57 8.95
CA ASP A 111 11.83 -2.66 9.42
C ASP A 111 10.85 -2.80 8.25
N GLY A 112 11.16 -2.21 7.09
CA GLY A 112 10.43 -2.40 5.86
C GLY A 112 10.38 -3.86 5.42
N ASN A 113 11.52 -4.54 5.45
CA ASN A 113 11.61 -5.96 5.12
C ASN A 113 10.78 -6.82 6.08
N LYS A 114 10.84 -6.54 7.39
CA LYS A 114 10.03 -7.26 8.38
C LYS A 114 8.53 -6.99 8.20
N TYR A 115 8.16 -5.76 7.90
CA TYR A 115 6.78 -5.38 7.60
C TYR A 115 6.25 -6.15 6.40
N LEU A 116 7.01 -6.20 5.30
CA LEU A 116 6.62 -6.94 4.10
C LEU A 116 6.53 -8.45 4.35
N GLU A 117 7.40 -9.01 5.19
CA GLU A 117 7.31 -10.42 5.59
C GLU A 117 5.98 -10.72 6.32
N GLU A 118 5.56 -9.85 7.25
CA GLU A 118 4.27 -9.97 7.94
C GLU A 118 3.09 -9.85 6.97
N VAL A 119 3.13 -8.89 6.05
CA VAL A 119 2.10 -8.68 5.04
C VAL A 119 2.01 -9.88 4.09
N HIS A 120 3.15 -10.39 3.64
CA HIS A 120 3.19 -11.58 2.76
C HIS A 120 2.56 -12.80 3.45
N LYS A 121 2.94 -13.06 4.69
CA LYS A 121 2.35 -14.15 5.49
C LYS A 121 0.84 -14.00 5.69
N LEU A 122 0.37 -12.77 5.92
CA LEU A 122 -1.06 -12.48 5.99
C LEU A 122 -1.76 -12.76 4.66
N GLY A 123 -1.16 -12.36 3.56
CA GLY A 123 -1.67 -12.62 2.21
C GLY A 123 -1.74 -14.11 1.91
N GLU A 124 -0.69 -14.88 2.22
CA GLU A 124 -0.70 -16.34 2.08
C GLU A 124 -1.81 -17.00 2.92
N THR A 125 -2.08 -16.48 4.11
CA THR A 125 -3.20 -16.94 4.94
C THR A 125 -4.52 -16.70 4.21
N TYR A 126 -4.73 -15.52 3.64
CA TYR A 126 -5.94 -15.24 2.86
C TYR A 126 -6.08 -16.12 1.63
N ILE A 127 -4.97 -16.37 0.92
CA ILE A 127 -4.96 -17.27 -0.26
C ILE A 127 -5.36 -18.69 0.15
N SER A 128 -4.84 -19.20 1.27
CA SER A 128 -5.19 -20.53 1.78
C SER A 128 -6.66 -20.70 2.16
N GLU A 129 -7.37 -19.57 2.35
CA GLU A 129 -8.79 -19.49 2.65
C GLU A 129 -9.63 -19.09 1.42
N ASP A 130 -9.06 -19.13 0.22
CA ASP A 130 -9.66 -18.67 -1.05
C ASP A 130 -10.09 -17.20 -1.05
N LYS A 131 -9.51 -16.38 -0.18
CA LYS A 131 -9.79 -14.93 -0.04
C LYS A 131 -8.83 -14.08 -0.86
N TYR A 132 -8.69 -14.38 -2.15
CA TYR A 132 -7.71 -13.74 -3.06
C TYR A 132 -7.80 -12.22 -3.08
N ALA A 133 -9.00 -11.66 -3.17
CA ALA A 133 -9.20 -10.20 -3.18
C ALA A 133 -8.67 -9.52 -1.91
N LYS A 134 -8.75 -10.18 -0.75
CA LYS A 134 -8.19 -9.66 0.52
C LYS A 134 -6.67 -9.71 0.52
N ALA A 135 -6.07 -10.78 -0.01
CA ALA A 135 -4.62 -10.88 -0.15
C ALA A 135 -4.08 -9.76 -1.05
N ILE A 136 -4.69 -9.57 -2.21
CA ILE A 136 -4.32 -8.52 -3.17
C ILE A 136 -4.47 -7.13 -2.55
N SER A 137 -5.56 -6.87 -1.82
CA SER A 137 -5.75 -5.58 -1.13
C SER A 137 -4.65 -5.34 -0.09
N ALA A 138 -4.31 -6.35 0.71
CA ALA A 138 -3.24 -6.23 1.72
C ALA A 138 -1.88 -5.93 1.07
N TYR A 139 -1.56 -6.57 -0.05
CA TYR A 139 -0.34 -6.31 -0.82
C TYR A 139 -0.33 -4.90 -1.43
N LYS A 140 -1.46 -4.43 -1.99
CA LYS A 140 -1.58 -3.05 -2.51
C LYS A 140 -1.40 -2.02 -1.41
N ASP A 141 -2.05 -2.21 -0.27
CA ASP A 141 -1.98 -1.29 0.87
C ASP A 141 -0.57 -1.23 1.48
N SER A 142 0.22 -2.30 1.37
CA SER A 142 1.58 -2.34 1.89
C SER A 142 2.51 -1.38 1.18
N LYS A 143 2.28 -1.10 -0.10
CA LYS A 143 3.11 -0.20 -0.91
C LYS A 143 3.09 1.24 -0.40
N ASP A 144 2.02 1.67 0.25
CA ASP A 144 1.92 3.00 0.86
C ASP A 144 2.79 3.13 2.14
N VAL A 145 3.24 2.00 2.69
CA VAL A 145 4.08 1.96 3.90
C VAL A 145 5.54 1.75 3.54
N TYR A 146 5.80 0.72 2.76
CA TYR A 146 7.13 0.40 2.26
C TYR A 146 7.02 -0.36 0.94
N ASP A 147 7.70 0.12 -0.10
CA ASP A 147 7.66 -0.46 -1.44
C ASP A 147 9.09 -0.75 -1.92
N ASP A 148 9.42 -2.04 -2.01
CA ASP A 148 10.66 -2.55 -2.60
C ASP A 148 10.42 -3.29 -3.93
N GLY A 149 9.17 -3.26 -4.43
CA GLY A 149 8.71 -3.97 -5.62
C GLY A 149 8.22 -5.41 -5.38
N SER A 150 8.41 -5.99 -4.20
CA SER A 150 7.97 -7.37 -3.89
C SER A 150 6.46 -7.53 -3.98
N ALA A 151 5.71 -6.53 -3.51
CA ALA A 151 4.26 -6.55 -3.52
C ALA A 151 3.68 -6.68 -4.93
N ASP A 152 4.30 -6.10 -5.95
CA ASP A 152 3.85 -6.23 -7.34
C ASP A 152 3.91 -7.68 -7.84
N THR A 153 4.97 -8.41 -7.47
CA THR A 153 5.10 -9.82 -7.78
C THR A 153 4.01 -10.65 -7.07
N TRP A 154 3.79 -10.41 -5.78
CA TRP A 154 2.76 -11.14 -5.02
C TRP A 154 1.36 -10.87 -5.54
N ILE A 155 1.05 -9.62 -5.95
CA ILE A 155 -0.22 -9.25 -6.57
C ILE A 155 -0.41 -10.05 -7.86
N ALA A 156 0.58 -10.03 -8.77
CA ALA A 156 0.48 -10.72 -10.06
C ALA A 156 0.31 -12.24 -9.89
N ASP A 157 1.06 -12.85 -8.98
CA ASP A 157 0.96 -14.28 -8.67
C ASP A 157 -0.40 -14.63 -8.07
N THR A 158 -0.91 -13.80 -7.16
CA THR A 158 -2.21 -14.00 -6.53
C THR A 158 -3.37 -13.81 -7.51
N GLU A 159 -3.28 -12.82 -8.41
CA GLU A 159 -4.26 -12.62 -9.48
C GLU A 159 -4.30 -13.83 -10.45
N SER A 160 -3.13 -14.38 -10.76
CA SER A 160 -3.03 -15.60 -11.58
C SER A 160 -3.67 -16.80 -10.89
N GLN A 161 -3.40 -17.01 -9.60
CA GLN A 161 -4.00 -18.10 -8.81
C GLN A 161 -5.52 -17.93 -8.69
N TYR A 162 -5.99 -16.72 -8.45
CA TYR A 162 -7.42 -16.40 -8.37
C TYR A 162 -8.13 -16.76 -9.67
N LYS A 163 -7.59 -16.31 -10.80
CA LYS A 163 -8.13 -16.62 -12.13
C LYS A 163 -8.19 -18.12 -12.38
N GLN A 164 -7.11 -18.84 -12.12
CA GLN A 164 -7.04 -20.31 -12.31
C GLN A 164 -8.03 -21.06 -11.41
N ASN A 165 -8.17 -20.64 -10.16
CA ASN A 165 -9.10 -21.26 -9.21
C ASN A 165 -10.55 -21.11 -9.65
N VAL A 166 -10.96 -19.89 -10.02
CA VAL A 166 -12.33 -19.63 -10.49
C VAL A 166 -12.60 -20.30 -11.84
N GLU A 167 -11.66 -20.28 -12.78
CA GLU A 167 -11.80 -20.96 -14.07
C GLU A 167 -11.96 -22.48 -13.89
N ALA A 168 -11.22 -23.11 -12.98
CA ALA A 168 -11.39 -24.54 -12.66
C ALA A 168 -12.77 -24.82 -12.03
N GLN A 169 -13.27 -23.93 -11.20
CA GLN A 169 -14.63 -24.02 -10.62
C GLN A 169 -15.70 -23.89 -11.69
N ILE A 170 -15.55 -22.95 -12.64
CA ILE A 170 -16.43 -22.80 -13.80
C ILE A 170 -16.47 -24.08 -14.63
N GLU A 171 -15.32 -24.65 -14.97
CA GLU A 171 -15.26 -25.92 -15.74
C GLU A 171 -16.01 -27.05 -15.03
N LYS A 172 -15.88 -27.13 -13.71
CA LYS A 172 -16.64 -28.09 -12.91
C LYS A 172 -18.13 -27.82 -12.96
N CYS A 173 -18.56 -26.58 -12.77
CA CYS A 173 -19.99 -26.19 -12.84
C CYS A 173 -20.59 -26.55 -14.21
N VAL A 174 -19.88 -26.25 -15.30
CA VAL A 174 -20.33 -26.62 -16.67
C VAL A 174 -20.43 -28.13 -16.83
N SER A 175 -19.44 -28.89 -16.35
CA SER A 175 -19.47 -30.35 -16.36
C SER A 175 -20.65 -30.95 -15.58
N ASP A 176 -21.01 -30.32 -14.47
CA ASP A 176 -22.14 -30.70 -13.62
C ASP A 176 -23.49 -30.20 -14.19
N GLY A 177 -23.48 -29.39 -15.24
CA GLY A 177 -24.65 -28.77 -15.86
C GLY A 177 -25.18 -27.53 -15.12
N ASP A 178 -24.42 -27.00 -14.18
CA ASP A 178 -24.75 -25.78 -13.42
C ASP A 178 -24.24 -24.53 -14.17
N TYR A 179 -24.89 -24.25 -15.30
CA TYR A 179 -24.56 -23.07 -16.13
C TYR A 179 -24.79 -21.76 -15.40
N GLN A 180 -25.78 -21.72 -14.50
CA GLN A 180 -26.11 -20.50 -13.76
C GLN A 180 -24.93 -20.05 -12.88
N THR A 181 -24.37 -20.97 -12.08
CA THR A 181 -23.21 -20.69 -11.24
C THR A 181 -21.98 -20.33 -12.10
N ALA A 182 -21.74 -21.08 -13.18
CA ALA A 182 -20.64 -20.81 -14.10
C ALA A 182 -20.69 -19.37 -14.69
N ILE A 183 -21.89 -18.89 -15.08
CA ILE A 183 -22.08 -17.53 -15.57
C ILE A 183 -21.85 -16.48 -14.46
N ILE A 184 -22.28 -16.76 -13.24
CA ILE A 184 -22.03 -15.89 -12.08
C ILE A 184 -20.53 -15.77 -11.84
N ASP A 185 -19.80 -16.87 -11.85
CA ASP A 185 -18.35 -16.89 -11.62
C ASP A 185 -17.58 -16.14 -12.73
N TYR A 186 -18.00 -16.26 -14.02
CA TYR A 186 -17.43 -15.45 -15.09
C TYR A 186 -17.72 -13.95 -14.94
N ASN A 187 -18.92 -13.58 -14.47
CA ASN A 187 -19.22 -12.18 -14.18
C ASN A 187 -18.35 -11.64 -13.03
N GLU A 188 -18.06 -12.46 -12.01
CA GLU A 188 -17.15 -12.08 -10.93
C GLU A 188 -15.72 -11.82 -11.44
N LEU A 189 -15.20 -12.69 -12.32
CA LEU A 189 -13.91 -12.47 -12.98
C LEU A 189 -13.91 -11.19 -13.82
N TYR A 190 -14.98 -10.95 -14.59
CA TYR A 190 -15.11 -9.72 -15.37
C TYR A 190 -15.14 -8.49 -14.47
N ASP A 191 -15.90 -8.51 -13.39
CA ASP A 191 -16.01 -7.40 -12.45
C ASP A 191 -14.68 -7.07 -11.78
N TYR A 192 -13.87 -8.08 -11.51
CA TYR A 192 -12.57 -7.88 -10.92
C TYR A 192 -11.51 -7.44 -11.93
N PHE A 193 -11.34 -8.19 -13.04
CA PHE A 193 -10.27 -7.98 -14.00
C PHE A 193 -10.59 -6.94 -15.08
N LYS A 194 -11.89 -6.65 -15.32
CA LYS A 194 -12.38 -5.80 -16.42
C LYS A 194 -11.88 -6.26 -17.81
N ASP A 195 -11.68 -7.56 -17.96
CA ASP A 195 -11.25 -8.20 -19.21
C ASP A 195 -12.48 -8.60 -20.06
N GLU A 196 -12.65 -7.92 -21.19
CA GLU A 196 -13.78 -8.13 -22.10
C GLU A 196 -13.84 -9.56 -22.67
N THR A 197 -12.78 -10.35 -22.58
CA THR A 197 -12.83 -11.75 -23.02
C THR A 197 -13.81 -12.58 -22.21
N TYR A 198 -14.10 -12.19 -20.96
CA TYR A 198 -15.10 -12.86 -20.14
C TYR A 198 -16.53 -12.63 -20.63
N THR A 199 -16.84 -11.48 -21.22
CA THR A 199 -18.17 -11.21 -21.80
C THR A 199 -18.46 -12.14 -22.97
N VAL A 200 -17.43 -12.46 -23.77
CA VAL A 200 -17.55 -13.45 -24.87
C VAL A 200 -17.80 -14.85 -24.31
N LYS A 201 -17.03 -15.27 -23.29
CA LYS A 201 -17.21 -16.57 -22.64
C LYS A 201 -18.59 -16.73 -22.00
N ILE A 202 -19.12 -15.64 -21.39
CA ILE A 202 -20.47 -15.60 -20.83
C ILE A 202 -21.50 -15.85 -21.94
N ALA A 203 -21.41 -15.13 -23.06
CA ALA A 203 -22.33 -15.29 -24.18
C ALA A 203 -22.28 -16.70 -24.81
N GLU A 204 -21.08 -17.27 -24.93
CA GLU A 204 -20.91 -18.67 -25.40
C GLU A 204 -21.60 -19.66 -24.45
N LEU A 205 -21.42 -19.46 -23.15
CA LEU A 205 -22.00 -20.33 -22.11
C LEU A 205 -23.54 -20.19 -22.02
N GLU A 206 -24.06 -18.98 -22.19
CA GLU A 206 -25.49 -18.73 -22.30
C GLU A 206 -26.12 -19.43 -23.50
N ASN A 207 -25.47 -19.38 -24.68
CA ASN A 207 -25.91 -20.10 -25.86
C ASN A 207 -25.89 -21.62 -25.66
N GLU A 208 -24.85 -22.15 -25.05
CA GLU A 208 -24.78 -23.59 -24.74
C GLU A 208 -25.90 -24.01 -23.80
N TRP A 209 -26.17 -23.21 -22.77
CA TRP A 209 -27.25 -23.46 -21.82
C TRP A 209 -28.62 -23.44 -22.50
N VAL A 210 -28.90 -22.41 -23.33
CA VAL A 210 -30.15 -22.32 -24.13
C VAL A 210 -30.34 -23.58 -24.98
N ASN A 211 -29.36 -23.97 -25.76
CA ASN A 211 -29.43 -25.15 -26.61
C ASN A 211 -29.73 -26.42 -25.81
N LYS A 212 -29.15 -26.57 -24.66
CA LYS A 212 -29.35 -27.73 -23.77
C LYS A 212 -30.78 -27.78 -23.20
N VAL A 213 -31.26 -26.65 -22.64
CA VAL A 213 -32.58 -26.61 -22.02
C VAL A 213 -33.72 -26.70 -23.04
N VAL A 214 -33.54 -26.13 -24.25
CA VAL A 214 -34.47 -26.28 -25.35
C VAL A 214 -34.59 -27.73 -25.79
N ALA A 215 -33.45 -28.39 -26.04
CA ALA A 215 -33.44 -29.81 -26.46
C ALA A 215 -34.07 -30.73 -25.38
N GLU A 216 -33.80 -30.49 -24.10
CA GLU A 216 -34.38 -31.23 -23.00
C GLU A 216 -35.89 -30.94 -22.87
N SER A 217 -36.32 -29.69 -23.03
CA SER A 217 -37.73 -29.29 -23.02
C SER A 217 -38.52 -30.00 -24.15
N GLU A 218 -37.96 -30.05 -25.36
CA GLU A 218 -38.55 -30.73 -26.51
C GLU A 218 -38.82 -32.22 -26.26
N GLN A 219 -37.89 -32.89 -25.54
CA GLN A 219 -38.07 -34.29 -25.14
C GLN A 219 -39.26 -34.46 -24.20
N TYR A 220 -39.42 -33.58 -23.20
CA TYR A 220 -40.59 -33.59 -22.32
C TYR A 220 -41.89 -33.27 -23.03
N LEU A 221 -41.88 -32.27 -23.95
CA LEU A 221 -43.06 -31.90 -24.74
C LEU A 221 -43.49 -33.05 -25.64
N SER A 222 -42.59 -33.79 -26.28
CA SER A 222 -42.89 -34.95 -27.12
C SER A 222 -43.57 -36.08 -26.37
N ASN A 223 -43.30 -36.15 -25.03
CA ASN A 223 -43.92 -37.12 -24.13
C ASN A 223 -45.21 -36.58 -23.43
N GLY A 224 -45.64 -35.36 -23.76
CA GLY A 224 -46.78 -34.72 -23.12
C GLY A 224 -46.56 -34.22 -21.70
N ASP A 225 -45.27 -34.18 -21.25
CA ASP A 225 -44.90 -33.76 -19.92
C ASP A 225 -44.59 -32.25 -19.86
N TYR A 226 -45.62 -31.45 -19.93
CA TYR A 226 -45.57 -29.99 -19.93
C TYR A 226 -45.00 -29.39 -18.62
N GLN A 227 -45.14 -30.09 -17.51
CA GLN A 227 -44.65 -29.60 -16.22
C GLN A 227 -43.13 -29.67 -16.14
N ASN A 228 -42.55 -30.78 -16.55
CA ASN A 228 -41.10 -30.91 -16.58
C ASN A 228 -40.46 -30.05 -17.68
N ALA A 229 -41.10 -29.93 -18.86
CA ALA A 229 -40.65 -29.01 -19.89
C ALA A 229 -40.53 -27.56 -19.37
N LYS A 230 -41.53 -27.06 -18.67
CA LYS A 230 -41.51 -25.73 -18.07
C LYS A 230 -40.45 -25.61 -16.95
N LYS A 231 -40.27 -26.65 -16.14
CA LYS A 231 -39.31 -26.66 -15.04
C LYS A 231 -37.87 -26.53 -15.55
N VAL A 232 -37.55 -27.14 -16.67
CA VAL A 232 -36.24 -27.09 -17.32
C VAL A 232 -35.94 -25.69 -17.88
N LEU A 233 -36.94 -25.04 -18.47
CA LEU A 233 -36.80 -23.71 -19.10
C LEU A 233 -36.70 -22.55 -18.13
N ASN A 234 -37.43 -22.62 -17.00
CA ASN A 234 -37.57 -21.49 -16.09
C ASN A 234 -36.26 -20.88 -15.58
N PRO A 235 -35.24 -21.65 -15.17
CA PRO A 235 -33.98 -21.06 -14.70
C PRO A 235 -33.28 -20.24 -15.78
N ALA A 236 -33.25 -20.75 -17.03
CA ALA A 236 -32.66 -20.07 -18.17
C ALA A 236 -33.47 -18.82 -18.56
N LEU A 237 -34.80 -18.90 -18.60
CA LEU A 237 -35.69 -17.74 -18.81
C LEU A 237 -35.48 -16.64 -17.77
N GLY A 238 -35.23 -17.00 -16.51
CA GLY A 238 -34.97 -16.04 -15.44
C GLY A 238 -33.62 -15.33 -15.58
N ARG A 239 -32.64 -15.97 -16.20
CA ARG A 239 -31.27 -15.46 -16.34
C ARG A 239 -31.00 -14.83 -17.69
N ILE A 240 -31.47 -15.44 -18.79
CA ILE A 240 -31.24 -15.06 -20.18
C ILE A 240 -32.53 -14.44 -20.75
N LYS A 241 -32.81 -13.20 -20.37
CA LYS A 241 -34.10 -12.52 -20.67
C LYS A 241 -34.31 -12.20 -22.13
N ASP A 242 -33.26 -12.01 -22.92
CA ASP A 242 -33.31 -11.49 -24.28
C ASP A 242 -33.16 -12.57 -25.37
N ASP A 243 -33.11 -13.86 -24.95
CA ASP A 243 -33.00 -14.96 -25.92
C ASP A 243 -34.35 -15.32 -26.50
N GLU A 244 -34.49 -15.12 -27.82
CA GLU A 244 -35.75 -15.31 -28.56
C GLU A 244 -36.11 -16.80 -28.71
N GLU A 245 -35.12 -17.69 -28.90
CA GLU A 245 -35.35 -19.12 -29.04
C GLU A 245 -35.89 -19.72 -27.72
N LEU A 246 -35.33 -19.31 -26.59
CA LEU A 246 -35.76 -19.72 -25.27
C LEU A 246 -37.17 -19.26 -24.95
N LYS A 247 -37.55 -18.03 -25.38
CA LYS A 247 -38.91 -17.48 -25.20
C LYS A 247 -39.95 -18.16 -26.09
N ALA A 248 -39.53 -18.72 -27.20
CA ALA A 248 -40.44 -19.38 -28.17
C ALA A 248 -40.85 -20.81 -27.74
N GLN A 249 -40.19 -21.44 -26.73
CA GLN A 249 -40.52 -22.75 -26.18
C GLN A 249 -41.69 -22.66 -25.17
#